data_e660e9fb63912d149da665ab28914dd8
#
_entry.id   e660e9fb63912d149da665ab28914dd8
#
_cell.length_a   1.000
_cell.length_b   1.000
_cell.length_c   1.000
_cell.angle_alpha   90.00
_cell.angle_beta   90.00
_cell.angle_gamma   90.00
#
_symmetry.space_group_name_H-M   'P 1'
#
loop_
_entity.id
_entity.type
_entity.pdbx_description
1 polymer ?
#
loop_
_entity_poly.entity_id
_entity_poly.type
_entity_poly.pdbx_seq_one_letter_code
_entity_poly.pdbx_strand_id
1 'polypeptide(L)'
;MSQPDTARLLIACDDQPGIVAAVAGVLSAHGANIISLDQHSTDSEGGRFFQRTVIHLPGLSAARTALEADLAPIAERFGMEWSLHDTAPVSYTHLRAHETSLH
;
A
#
# COMPACT_ATOMS: atom_id res chain seq x y z
N MET A 1 15.03 5.58 16.10
CA MET A 1 15.66 5.29 14.83
C MET A 1 14.64 5.21 13.73
N SER A 2 14.96 5.77 12.62
CA SER A 2 13.99 5.80 11.54
C SER A 2 13.80 4.44 10.90
N GLN A 3 12.71 4.31 10.18
CA GLN A 3 12.39 3.11 9.45
C GLN A 3 12.36 3.44 7.97
N PRO A 4 13.53 3.62 7.36
CA PRO A 4 13.56 4.10 5.97
C PRO A 4 13.00 3.12 4.96
N ASP A 5 12.81 1.87 5.36
CA ASP A 5 12.32 0.84 4.45
C ASP A 5 10.83 0.57 4.63
N THR A 6 10.09 1.57 5.04
CA THR A 6 8.66 1.46 5.25
C THR A 6 7.93 2.27 4.20
N ALA A 7 6.89 1.70 3.63
CA ALA A 7 6.12 2.37 2.59
C ALA A 7 4.63 2.11 2.78
N ARG A 8 3.83 2.99 2.20
CA ARG A 8 2.39 2.89 2.23
C ARG A 8 1.88 2.68 0.81
N LEU A 9 1.17 1.59 0.61
CA LEU A 9 0.57 1.26 -0.67
C LEU A 9 -0.91 1.57 -0.62
N LEU A 10 -1.38 2.42 -1.53
CA LEU A 10 -2.78 2.79 -1.61
C LEU A 10 -3.36 2.22 -2.88
N ILE A 11 -4.52 1.59 -2.78
CA ILE A 11 -5.17 0.93 -3.90
C ILE A 11 -6.64 1.33 -3.92
N ALA A 12 -7.16 1.55 -5.13
CA ALA A 12 -8.57 1.79 -5.34
C ALA A 12 -9.00 1.13 -6.65
N CYS A 13 -10.09 0.40 -6.61
CA CYS A 13 -10.62 -0.25 -7.81
C CYS A 13 -12.05 -0.66 -7.55
N ASP A 14 -12.71 -1.17 -8.58
CA ASP A 14 -14.03 -1.76 -8.39
C ASP A 14 -13.91 -3.00 -7.52
N ASP A 15 -14.86 -3.17 -6.62
CA ASP A 15 -14.82 -4.29 -5.70
C ASP A 15 -15.03 -5.60 -6.47
N GLN A 16 -14.12 -6.52 -6.26
CA GLN A 16 -14.15 -7.81 -6.95
C GLN A 16 -13.31 -8.80 -6.15
N PRO A 17 -13.55 -10.10 -6.32
CA PRO A 17 -12.78 -11.08 -5.55
C PRO A 17 -11.33 -11.18 -6.01
N GLY A 18 -10.47 -11.53 -5.07
CA GLY A 18 -9.08 -11.83 -5.37
C GLY A 18 -8.11 -10.67 -5.26
N ILE A 19 -8.60 -9.45 -5.01
CA ILE A 19 -7.72 -8.29 -4.94
C ILE A 19 -6.67 -8.44 -3.84
N VAL A 20 -7.13 -8.71 -2.63
CA VAL A 20 -6.23 -8.76 -1.47
C VAL A 20 -5.22 -9.88 -1.65
N ALA A 21 -5.67 -11.03 -2.13
CA ALA A 21 -4.78 -12.17 -2.30
C ALA A 21 -3.70 -11.88 -3.34
N ALA A 22 -4.08 -11.23 -4.44
CA ALA A 22 -3.13 -10.93 -5.50
C ALA A 22 -2.07 -9.92 -5.02
N VAL A 23 -2.51 -8.87 -4.33
CA VAL A 23 -1.60 -7.87 -3.82
C VAL A 23 -0.68 -8.46 -2.75
N ALA A 24 -1.25 -9.20 -1.81
CA ALA A 24 -0.46 -9.82 -0.77
C ALA A 24 0.56 -10.80 -1.34
N GLY A 25 0.20 -11.50 -2.41
CA GLY A 25 1.13 -12.40 -3.06
C GLY A 25 2.36 -11.69 -3.61
N VAL A 26 2.17 -10.53 -4.23
CA VAL A 26 3.29 -9.76 -4.73
C VAL A 26 4.16 -9.27 -3.57
N LEU A 27 3.53 -8.71 -2.54
CA LEU A 27 4.28 -8.21 -1.39
C LEU A 27 5.09 -9.33 -0.73
N SER A 28 4.46 -10.49 -0.56
CA SER A 28 5.11 -11.63 0.04
C SER A 28 6.29 -12.13 -0.82
N ALA A 29 6.11 -12.13 -2.13
CA ALA A 29 7.17 -12.60 -3.04
C ALA A 29 8.41 -11.71 -2.96
N HIS A 30 8.23 -10.45 -2.59
CA HIS A 30 9.36 -9.54 -2.44
C HIS A 30 9.91 -9.51 -1.02
N GLY A 31 9.34 -10.30 -0.12
CA GLY A 31 9.80 -10.33 1.25
C GLY A 31 9.30 -9.18 2.10
N ALA A 32 8.27 -8.49 1.64
CA ALA A 32 7.71 -7.39 2.40
C ALA A 32 6.90 -7.90 3.58
N ASN A 33 7.06 -7.26 4.72
CA ASN A 33 6.29 -7.55 5.90
C ASN A 33 5.16 -6.55 6.01
N ILE A 34 3.93 -7.03 6.10
CA ILE A 34 2.78 -6.15 6.22
C ILE A 34 2.64 -5.73 7.68
N ILE A 35 2.80 -4.45 7.93
CA ILE A 35 2.69 -3.88 9.27
C ILE A 35 1.25 -3.58 9.62
N SER A 36 0.50 -3.02 8.68
CA SER A 36 -0.91 -2.77 8.88
C SER A 36 -1.63 -2.83 7.56
N LEU A 37 -2.90 -3.17 7.63
CA LEU A 37 -3.72 -3.27 6.43
C LEU A 37 -5.13 -2.82 6.78
N ASP A 38 -5.60 -1.81 6.09
CA ASP A 38 -6.97 -1.32 6.22
C ASP A 38 -7.65 -1.47 4.87
N GLN A 39 -8.87 -1.96 4.88
CA GLN A 39 -9.61 -2.07 3.65
C GLN A 39 -11.06 -1.66 3.89
N HIS A 40 -11.70 -1.21 2.82
CA HIS A 40 -13.02 -0.65 2.92
C HIS A 40 -13.72 -0.77 1.56
N SER A 41 -14.97 -1.21 1.58
CA SER A 41 -15.80 -1.25 0.39
C SER A 41 -16.99 -0.35 0.61
N THR A 42 -17.33 0.43 -0.41
CA THR A 42 -18.46 1.36 -0.30
C THR A 42 -19.79 0.67 -0.41
N ASP A 43 -19.82 -0.50 -1.07
CA ASP A 43 -21.06 -1.22 -1.28
C ASP A 43 -20.69 -2.68 -1.51
N SER A 44 -21.48 -3.59 -1.00
CA SER A 44 -21.20 -5.01 -1.17
C SER A 44 -21.44 -5.48 -2.60
N GLU A 45 -22.18 -4.73 -3.38
CA GLU A 45 -22.45 -5.08 -4.76
C GLU A 45 -22.13 -3.92 -5.67
N GLY A 46 -21.07 -4.08 -6.46
CA GLY A 46 -20.72 -3.09 -7.44
C GLY A 46 -20.12 -1.81 -6.89
N GLY A 47 -19.68 -1.84 -5.64
CA GLY A 47 -19.08 -0.66 -5.05
C GLY A 47 -17.60 -0.56 -5.36
N ARG A 48 -16.95 0.41 -4.69
CA ARG A 48 -15.52 0.63 -4.82
C ARG A 48 -14.80 0.01 -3.65
N PHE A 49 -13.62 -0.53 -3.93
CA PHE A 49 -12.74 -1.12 -2.93
C PHE A 49 -11.53 -0.22 -2.73
N PHE A 50 -11.21 0.03 -1.48
CA PHE A 50 -10.04 0.82 -1.10
C PHE A 50 -9.20 0.02 -0.12
N GLN A 51 -7.89 0.05 -0.30
CA GLN A 51 -6.99 -0.63 0.60
C GLN A 51 -5.79 0.25 0.88
N ARG A 52 -5.39 0.30 2.15
CA ARG A 52 -4.15 0.97 2.55
C ARG A 52 -3.31 -0.07 3.28
N THR A 53 -2.13 -0.31 2.78
CA THR A 53 -1.23 -1.29 3.34
C THR A 53 0.09 -0.62 3.67
N VAL A 54 0.54 -0.77 4.90
CA VAL A 54 1.86 -0.29 5.30
C VAL A 54 2.78 -1.50 5.37
N ILE A 55 3.90 -1.41 4.68
CA ILE A 55 4.83 -2.54 4.60
C ILE A 55 6.22 -2.11 5.04
N HIS A 56 6.97 -3.07 5.51
CA HIS A 56 8.40 -2.94 5.75
C HIS A 56 9.12 -3.89 4.82
N LEU A 57 10.00 -3.35 3.99
CA LEU A 57 10.74 -4.15 3.02
C LEU A 57 12.20 -3.74 3.07
N PRO A 58 13.08 -4.56 3.66
CA PRO A 58 14.50 -4.22 3.72
C PRO A 58 15.05 -3.95 2.32
N GLY A 59 15.78 -2.84 2.19
CA GLY A 59 16.30 -2.44 0.89
C GLY A 59 15.25 -1.87 -0.02
N LEU A 60 14.23 -1.25 0.53
CA LEU A 60 13.10 -0.73 -0.23
C LEU A 60 13.52 0.16 -1.40
N SER A 61 14.45 1.06 -1.19
CA SER A 61 14.81 1.97 -2.28
C SER A 61 15.39 1.23 -3.47
N ALA A 62 16.11 0.14 -3.24
CA ALA A 62 16.64 -0.67 -4.32
C ALA A 62 15.56 -1.61 -4.89
N ALA A 63 14.66 -2.07 -4.05
CA ALA A 63 13.65 -3.04 -4.46
C ALA A 63 12.40 -2.41 -5.05
N ARG A 64 12.25 -1.11 -4.89
CA ARG A 64 11.02 -0.41 -5.25
C ARG A 64 10.62 -0.59 -6.70
N THR A 65 11.59 -0.46 -7.61
CA THR A 65 11.29 -0.58 -9.03
C THR A 65 10.76 -1.96 -9.38
N ALA A 66 11.39 -3.00 -8.81
CA ALA A 66 10.94 -4.36 -9.06
C ALA A 66 9.56 -4.62 -8.47
N LEU A 67 9.32 -4.07 -7.27
CA LEU A 67 8.02 -4.20 -6.64
C LEU A 67 6.92 -3.53 -7.48
N GLU A 68 7.18 -2.32 -7.95
CA GLU A 68 6.22 -1.61 -8.78
C GLU A 68 5.99 -2.35 -10.10
N ALA A 69 7.04 -2.93 -10.66
CA ALA A 69 6.91 -3.68 -11.91
C ALA A 69 6.01 -4.89 -11.73
N ASP A 70 6.05 -5.53 -10.55
CA ASP A 70 5.21 -6.69 -10.31
C ASP A 70 3.79 -6.31 -9.90
N LEU A 71 3.59 -5.11 -9.35
CA LEU A 71 2.25 -4.63 -9.05
C LEU A 71 1.50 -4.18 -10.30
N ALA A 72 2.22 -3.67 -11.29
CA ALA A 72 1.59 -3.11 -12.48
C ALA A 72 0.66 -4.10 -13.20
N PRO A 73 1.09 -5.36 -13.48
CA PRO A 73 0.16 -6.27 -14.15
C PRO A 73 -1.06 -6.61 -13.31
N ILE A 74 -0.92 -6.62 -11.99
CA ILE A 74 -2.07 -6.86 -11.13
C ILE A 74 -3.01 -5.67 -11.19
N ALA A 75 -2.45 -4.47 -11.17
CA ALA A 75 -3.27 -3.26 -11.29
C ALA A 75 -4.03 -3.25 -12.60
N GLU A 76 -3.37 -3.66 -13.67
CA GLU A 76 -4.03 -3.70 -14.97
C GLU A 76 -5.13 -4.75 -14.98
N ARG A 77 -4.86 -5.90 -14.38
CA ARG A 77 -5.83 -6.99 -14.34
C ARG A 77 -7.11 -6.61 -13.62
N PHE A 78 -7.00 -5.88 -12.51
CA PHE A 78 -8.15 -5.51 -11.70
C PHE A 78 -8.65 -4.09 -11.95
N GLY A 79 -8.02 -3.36 -12.87
CA GLY A 79 -8.38 -1.97 -13.09
C GLY A 79 -8.09 -1.09 -11.90
N MET A 80 -6.98 -1.35 -11.22
CA MET A 80 -6.64 -0.62 -10.01
C MET A 80 -5.92 0.67 -10.27
N GLU A 81 -6.28 1.68 -9.47
CA GLU A 81 -5.45 2.87 -9.30
C GLU A 81 -4.62 2.63 -8.05
N TRP A 82 -3.32 2.90 -8.12
CA TRP A 82 -2.47 2.63 -6.98
C TRP A 82 -1.32 3.60 -6.91
N SER A 83 -0.80 3.74 -5.70
CA SER A 83 0.39 4.56 -5.48
C SER A 83 1.17 3.98 -4.31
N LEU A 84 2.48 4.16 -4.36
CA LEU A 84 3.38 3.67 -3.33
C LEU A 84 4.18 4.86 -2.81
N HIS A 85 4.06 5.11 -1.52
CA HIS A 85 4.69 6.28 -0.89
C HIS A 85 5.59 5.82 0.24
N ASP A 86 6.80 6.36 0.28
CA ASP A 86 7.67 6.14 1.43
C ASP A 86 7.07 6.84 2.62
N THR A 87 7.08 6.17 3.77
CA THR A 87 6.61 6.79 4.99
C THR A 87 7.81 7.37 5.70
N ALA A 88 8.29 8.48 5.19
CA ALA A 88 9.49 9.08 5.72
C ALA A 88 9.29 9.45 7.18
N PRO A 89 10.16 8.99 8.06
CA PRO A 89 9.96 9.25 9.47
C PRO A 89 10.17 10.68 9.87
N VAL A 90 10.85 11.43 9.05
CA VAL A 90 11.17 12.78 9.40
C VAL A 90 9.94 13.64 9.59
N SER A 91 8.86 13.29 8.95
CA SER A 91 7.67 14.12 9.02
C SER A 91 7.04 14.13 10.39
N TYR A 92 7.34 13.17 11.22
CA TYR A 92 6.63 13.12 12.48
C TYR A 92 7.19 14.09 13.51
N THR A 93 8.27 14.71 13.21
CA THR A 93 8.80 15.62 14.20
C THR A 93 7.91 16.81 14.43
N HIS A 94 7.04 17.13 13.53
CA HIS A 94 6.16 18.23 13.70
C HIS A 94 4.79 17.94 13.27
N LEU A 95 4.52 16.79 13.09
CA LEU A 95 3.25 16.50 12.69
C LEU A 95 2.36 16.33 13.73
N ARG A 96 2.79 16.43 14.44
CA ARG A 96 2.10 16.30 15.25
C ARG A 96 1.11 17.00 15.35
N ALA A 97 1.05 17.44 14.90
CA ALA A 97 0.31 18.02 14.94
C ALA A 97 -0.67 18.04 14.29
N HIS A 98 -0.33 17.75 13.83
CA HIS A 98 -1.11 17.84 13.37
C HIS A 98 -1.95 17.31 12.89
N GLU A 99 -1.65 16.83 12.89
CA GLU A 99 -2.18 16.30 12.55
C GLU A 99 -3.14 15.90 12.46
N THR A 100 -3.08 15.97 12.65
CA THR A 100 -3.78 15.57 12.65
C THR A 100 -4.76 15.38 12.31
N SER A 101 -4.69 15.60 12.05
CA SER A 101 -5.39 15.51 11.78
C SER A 101 -6.10 15.20 11.21
N LEU A 102 -6.11 15.04 11.02
CA LEU A 102 -6.47 14.86 10.65
C LEU A 102 -7.04 14.72 10.31
N HIS A 103 -7.01 14.80 10.15
CA HIS A 103 -7.18 14.82 10.04
C HIS A 103 -7.37 14.68 9.81
#